data_d4a6c099180603b584778804dc8c3145
#
_entry.id   d4a6c099180603b584778804dc8c3145
#
_cell.length_a   1.000
_cell.length_b   1.000
_cell.length_c   1.000
_cell.angle_alpha   90.00
_cell.angle_beta   90.00
_cell.angle_gamma   90.00
#
_symmetry.space_group_name_H-M   'P 1'
#
loop_
_entity.id
_entity.type
_entity.pdbx_description
1 polymer ?
#
loop_
_entity_poly.entity_id
_entity_poly.type
_entity_poly.pdbx_seq_one_letter_code
_entity_poly.pdbx_strand_id
1 'polypeptide(L)'
;MTLPLPEIQPEKWRRYHFESKDRYYTVILQQDLFHAWSIIKCYGGKDNKLGNMIIESCNSYEDGKDKIEKIKKTRKSRKYALKKTKAAKLGLNFKKITGLTGNMR
;
A
#
# COMPACT_ATOMS: atom_id res chain seq x y z
N MET A 1 -3.07 32.77 5.51
CA MET A 1 -3.44 31.82 6.52
C MET A 1 -3.34 30.39 6.00
N THR A 2 -2.73 29.52 6.76
CA THR A 2 -2.52 28.16 6.33
C THR A 2 -3.61 27.28 6.92
N LEU A 3 -4.11 26.37 6.09
CA LEU A 3 -5.03 25.39 6.59
C LEU A 3 -4.26 24.34 7.40
N PRO A 4 -4.86 23.86 8.48
CA PRO A 4 -4.18 22.82 9.23
C PRO A 4 -4.09 21.54 8.40
N LEU A 5 -3.06 20.76 8.65
CA LEU A 5 -2.94 19.47 8.00
C LEU A 5 -4.02 18.55 8.54
N PRO A 6 -4.47 17.60 7.72
CA PRO A 6 -5.37 16.58 8.21
C PRO A 6 -4.74 15.85 9.37
N GLU A 7 -5.56 15.30 10.24
CA GLU A 7 -5.07 14.55 11.37
C GLU A 7 -4.41 13.26 10.90
N ILE A 8 -3.29 12.90 11.50
CA ILE A 8 -2.67 11.64 11.16
C ILE A 8 -3.37 10.52 11.92
N GLN A 9 -3.77 9.49 11.20
CA GLN A 9 -4.58 8.40 11.73
C GLN A 9 -3.98 7.05 11.34
N PRO A 10 -2.84 6.69 11.95
CA PRO A 10 -2.16 5.45 11.56
C PRO A 10 -3.02 4.20 11.78
N GLU A 11 -3.97 4.27 12.68
CA GLU A 11 -4.83 3.12 12.94
C GLU A 11 -5.69 2.78 11.73
N LYS A 12 -5.82 3.70 10.79
CA LYS A 12 -6.59 3.46 9.57
C LYS A 12 -5.73 3.01 8.41
N TRP A 13 -4.41 3.00 8.58
CA TRP A 13 -3.53 2.56 7.52
C TRP A 13 -3.69 1.07 7.31
N ARG A 14 -3.59 0.63 6.04
CA ARG A 14 -3.80 -0.78 5.70
C ARG A 14 -2.77 -1.24 4.69
N ARG A 15 -2.47 -2.51 4.73
CA ARG A 15 -1.53 -3.11 3.79
C ARG A 15 -2.10 -4.45 3.34
N TYR A 16 -2.16 -4.63 2.03
CA TYR A 16 -2.67 -5.86 1.43
C TYR A 16 -1.59 -6.42 0.51
N HIS A 17 -1.32 -7.71 0.67
CA HIS A 17 -0.31 -8.37 -0.15
C HIS A 17 -0.94 -9.52 -0.91
N PHE A 18 -0.78 -9.50 -2.23
CA PHE A 18 -1.35 -10.49 -3.12
C PHE A 18 -0.22 -11.22 -3.84
N GLU A 19 -0.44 -12.50 -4.13
CA GLU A 19 0.53 -13.28 -4.88
C GLU A 19 -0.17 -14.18 -5.89
N SER A 20 0.46 -14.33 -7.03
CA SER A 20 0.11 -15.35 -7.99
C SER A 20 1.29 -16.32 -7.99
N LYS A 21 1.30 -17.24 -8.94
CA LYS A 21 2.38 -18.21 -9.04
C LYS A 21 3.73 -17.53 -9.17
N ASP A 22 3.82 -16.54 -10.06
CA ASP A 22 5.09 -15.92 -10.38
C ASP A 22 5.21 -14.46 -10.01
N ARG A 23 4.16 -13.86 -9.49
CA ARG A 23 4.15 -12.42 -9.28
C ARG A 23 3.62 -12.04 -7.91
N TYR A 24 3.93 -10.82 -7.50
CA TYR A 24 3.39 -10.26 -6.27
C TYR A 24 2.82 -8.89 -6.54
N TYR A 25 1.93 -8.45 -5.66
CA TYR A 25 1.33 -7.14 -5.74
C TYR A 25 0.99 -6.71 -4.32
N THR A 26 1.57 -5.62 -3.88
CA THR A 26 1.30 -5.09 -2.54
C THR A 26 0.69 -3.71 -2.68
N VAL A 27 -0.35 -3.45 -1.91
CA VAL A 27 -0.95 -2.13 -1.91
C VAL A 27 -1.04 -1.64 -0.47
N ILE A 28 -0.65 -0.40 -0.26
CA ILE A 28 -0.62 0.20 1.07
C ILE A 28 -1.44 1.47 1.03
N LEU A 29 -2.36 1.61 1.97
CA LEU A 29 -3.12 2.83 2.14
C LEU A 29 -2.58 3.53 3.38
N GLN A 30 -2.04 4.71 3.20
CA GLN A 30 -1.48 5.44 4.31
C GLN A 30 -1.46 6.94 4.00
N GLN A 31 -1.05 7.72 4.97
CA GLN A 31 -0.94 9.16 4.81
C GLN A 31 0.50 9.52 4.46
N ASP A 32 0.65 10.54 3.65
CA ASP A 32 2.00 11.00 3.25
C ASP A 32 2.51 12.03 4.26
N LEU A 33 3.57 12.73 3.87
CA LEU A 33 4.21 13.72 4.74
C LEU A 33 3.29 14.87 5.10
N PHE A 34 2.29 15.11 4.29
CA PHE A 34 1.32 16.17 4.55
C PHE A 34 0.05 15.60 5.14
N HIS A 35 0.12 14.35 5.61
CA HIS A 35 -1.02 13.64 6.20
C HIS A 35 -2.16 13.43 5.21
N ALA A 36 -1.89 13.56 3.93
CA ALA A 36 -2.90 13.30 2.91
C ALA A 36 -2.91 11.82 2.57
N TRP A 37 -4.08 11.29 2.26
CA TRP A 37 -4.21 9.88 1.96
C TRP A 37 -3.62 9.53 0.60
N SER A 38 -2.92 8.43 0.55
CA SER A 38 -2.34 7.96 -0.69
C SER A 38 -2.26 6.43 -0.71
N ILE A 39 -2.15 5.90 -1.90
CA ILE A 39 -2.01 4.47 -2.10
C ILE A 39 -0.65 4.23 -2.74
N ILE A 40 0.08 3.29 -2.17
CA ILE A 40 1.37 2.88 -2.72
C ILE A 40 1.20 1.48 -3.26
N LYS A 41 1.51 1.30 -4.55
CA LYS A 41 1.40 0.01 -5.21
C LYS A 41 2.80 -0.48 -5.56
N CYS A 42 3.13 -1.67 -5.10
CA CYS A 42 4.42 -2.30 -5.40
C CYS A 42 4.15 -3.65 -6.02
N TYR A 43 4.70 -3.89 -7.20
CA TYR A 43 4.42 -5.14 -7.89
C TYR A 43 5.60 -5.57 -8.75
N GLY A 44 5.62 -6.84 -9.07
CA GLY A 44 6.69 -7.38 -9.90
C GLY A 44 6.68 -8.89 -9.94
N GLY A 45 7.71 -9.47 -10.53
CA GLY A 45 7.88 -10.91 -10.57
C GLY A 45 8.62 -11.39 -9.34
N LYS A 46 8.32 -12.58 -8.90
CA LYS A 46 8.95 -13.12 -7.70
C LYS A 46 10.44 -13.38 -7.90
N ASP A 47 10.81 -13.70 -9.13
CA ASP A 47 12.20 -13.98 -9.43
C ASP A 47 12.98 -12.75 -9.86
N ASN A 48 12.32 -11.64 -9.94
CA ASN A 48 12.92 -10.40 -10.42
C ASN A 48 13.12 -9.46 -9.25
N LYS A 49 14.34 -9.00 -9.08
CA LYS A 49 14.64 -8.07 -7.99
C LYS A 49 14.16 -6.67 -8.30
N LEU A 50 13.91 -6.38 -9.55
CA LEU A 50 13.40 -5.09 -9.95
C LEU A 50 11.88 -5.13 -9.87
N GLY A 51 11.33 -4.23 -9.12
CA GLY A 51 9.90 -4.11 -9.05
C GLY A 51 9.48 -2.73 -9.49
N ASN A 52 8.18 -2.51 -9.51
CA ASN A 52 7.61 -1.22 -9.82
C ASN A 52 6.93 -0.67 -8.60
N MET A 53 6.95 0.65 -8.47
CA MET A 53 6.25 1.31 -7.38
C MET A 53 5.52 2.52 -7.93
N ILE A 54 4.25 2.61 -7.61
CA ILE A 54 3.42 3.73 -8.03
C ILE A 54 2.77 4.30 -6.80
N ILE A 55 2.79 5.63 -6.68
CA ILE A 55 2.13 6.31 -5.59
C ILE A 55 1.00 7.12 -6.17
N GLU A 56 -0.19 6.91 -5.65
CA GLU A 56 -1.39 7.55 -6.17
C GLU A 56 -2.09 8.30 -5.04
N SER A 57 -2.39 9.57 -5.29
CA SER A 57 -3.10 10.38 -4.29
C SER A 57 -4.56 9.99 -4.22
N CYS A 58 -5.13 10.09 -3.05
CA CYS A 58 -6.54 9.84 -2.82
C CYS A 58 -7.17 11.11 -2.29
N ASN A 59 -8.43 11.33 -2.64
CA ASN A 59 -9.14 12.52 -2.16
C ASN A 59 -9.51 12.38 -0.69
N SER A 60 -9.63 11.16 -0.21
CA SER A 60 -10.02 10.92 1.17
C SER A 60 -9.69 9.47 1.52
N TYR A 61 -9.89 9.12 2.77
CA TYR A 61 -9.73 7.75 3.22
C TYR A 61 -10.72 6.83 2.49
N GLU A 62 -11.96 7.29 2.35
CA GLU A 62 -12.99 6.51 1.67
C GLU A 62 -12.63 6.31 0.21
N ASP A 63 -12.10 7.32 -0.43
CA ASP A 63 -11.65 7.21 -1.81
C ASP A 63 -10.56 6.15 -1.92
N GLY A 64 -9.64 6.14 -0.96
CA GLY A 64 -8.59 5.15 -0.93
C GLY A 64 -9.15 3.74 -0.76
N LYS A 65 -10.12 3.58 0.11
CA LYS A 65 -10.74 2.28 0.32
C LYS A 65 -11.44 1.79 -0.94
N ASP A 66 -12.12 2.68 -1.64
CA ASP A 66 -12.79 2.32 -2.88
C ASP A 66 -11.77 1.85 -3.92
N LYS A 67 -10.66 2.55 -4.01
CA LYS A 67 -9.62 2.15 -4.95
C LYS A 67 -9.05 0.79 -4.59
N ILE A 68 -8.91 0.51 -3.32
CA ILE A 68 -8.42 -0.79 -2.87
C ILE A 68 -9.40 -1.89 -3.22
N GLU A 69 -10.71 -1.64 -3.08
CA GLU A 69 -11.68 -2.66 -3.44
C GLU A 69 -11.62 -2.99 -4.92
N LYS A 70 -11.39 -1.99 -5.75
CA LYS A 70 -11.22 -2.23 -7.18
C LYS A 70 -9.96 -3.04 -7.45
N ILE A 71 -8.90 -2.73 -6.73
CA ILE A 71 -7.66 -3.48 -6.88
C ILE A 71 -7.85 -4.94 -6.47
N LYS A 72 -8.55 -5.18 -5.38
CA LYS A 72 -8.82 -6.54 -4.94
C LYS A 72 -9.54 -7.34 -6.01
N LYS A 73 -10.55 -6.74 -6.63
CA LYS A 73 -11.29 -7.41 -7.69
C LYS A 73 -10.41 -7.71 -8.88
N THR A 74 -9.58 -6.75 -9.26
CA THR A 74 -8.69 -6.93 -10.39
C THR A 74 -7.67 -8.02 -10.11
N ARG A 75 -7.10 -8.02 -8.92
CA ARG A 75 -6.11 -9.04 -8.58
C ARG A 75 -6.73 -10.43 -8.58
N LYS A 76 -7.92 -10.54 -8.04
CA LYS A 76 -8.62 -11.82 -8.04
C LYS A 76 -8.89 -12.30 -9.46
N SER A 77 -9.33 -11.39 -10.30
CA SER A 77 -9.59 -11.70 -11.69
C SER A 77 -8.32 -12.15 -12.41
N ARG A 78 -7.17 -11.64 -12.01
CA ARG A 78 -5.91 -12.02 -12.61
C ARG A 78 -5.21 -13.15 -11.86
N LYS A 79 -5.99 -13.89 -11.07
CA LYS A 79 -5.52 -15.09 -10.37
C LYS A 79 -4.47 -14.83 -9.30
N TYR A 80 -4.54 -13.68 -8.68
CA TYR A 80 -3.77 -13.42 -7.47
C TYR A 80 -4.59 -13.84 -6.27
N ALA A 81 -3.92 -14.31 -5.24
CA ALA A 81 -4.56 -14.63 -3.96
C ALA A 81 -4.11 -13.62 -2.92
N LEU A 82 -5.03 -13.18 -2.11
CA LEU A 82 -4.71 -12.29 -1.02
C LEU A 82 -4.02 -13.11 0.08
N LYS A 83 -2.78 -12.78 0.36
CA LYS A 83 -2.00 -13.55 1.34
C LYS A 83 -2.01 -12.91 2.72
N LYS A 84 -2.03 -11.60 2.79
CA LYS A 84 -2.00 -10.91 4.07
C LYS A 84 -2.81 -9.63 4.02
N THR A 85 -3.52 -9.39 5.10
CA THR A 85 -4.20 -8.13 5.30
C THR A 85 -3.98 -7.74 6.75
N LYS A 86 -3.47 -6.56 6.98
CA LYS A 86 -3.30 -6.13 8.35
C LYS A 86 -3.14 -4.63 8.42
N ALA A 87 -3.35 -4.11 9.63
CA ALA A 87 -3.13 -2.71 9.88
C ALA A 87 -1.65 -2.43 9.77
N ALA A 88 -1.31 -1.35 9.11
CA ALA A 88 0.07 -0.93 8.99
C ALA A 88 0.33 0.02 10.13
N LYS A 89 1.01 -0.44 11.14
CA LYS A 89 1.33 0.40 12.28
C LYS A 89 2.47 1.31 11.95
N LEU A 90 2.40 2.50 12.46
CA LEU A 90 3.35 3.52 12.13
C LEU A 90 4.81 3.06 12.23
N GLY A 91 5.18 2.56 13.37
CA GLY A 91 6.55 2.17 13.57
C GLY A 91 6.99 1.03 12.68
N LEU A 92 6.17 0.02 12.61
CA LEU A 92 6.49 -1.14 11.82
C LEU A 92 6.53 -0.82 10.35
N ASN A 93 5.51 -0.12 9.92
CA ASN A 93 5.38 0.18 8.52
C ASN A 93 6.51 1.08 8.04
N PHE A 94 6.84 2.06 8.83
CA PHE A 94 7.90 2.98 8.47
C PHE A 94 9.22 2.24 8.36
N LYS A 95 9.48 1.37 9.28
CA LYS A 95 10.68 0.60 9.26
C LYS A 95 10.79 -0.26 8.03
N LYS A 96 9.70 -0.86 7.62
CA LYS A 96 9.71 -1.67 6.42
C LYS A 96 9.91 -0.86 5.18
N ILE A 97 9.33 0.30 5.13
CA ILE A 97 9.48 1.15 3.97
C ILE A 97 10.90 1.62 3.84
N THR A 98 11.48 2.04 4.93
CA THR A 98 12.88 2.42 4.87
C THR A 98 13.72 1.20 4.67
N GLY A 99 13.27 0.10 5.18
CA GLY A 99 13.97 -1.14 5.02
C GLY A 99 13.96 -1.63 3.61
N LEU A 100 13.21 -0.95 2.76
CA LEU A 100 13.34 -1.25 1.37
C LEU A 100 14.74 -1.31 1.03
N THR A 101 15.43 -0.53 1.73
CA THR A 101 16.81 -0.49 1.56
C THR A 101 17.44 -1.79 1.82
N GLY A 102 16.82 -2.74 2.17
CA GLY A 102 17.56 -3.92 2.27
C GLY A 102 16.91 -4.92 3.13
N ASN A 103 15.92 -4.50 3.74
CA ASN A 103 15.30 -5.39 4.65
C ASN A 103 13.96 -5.80 4.28
N MET A 104 13.75 -5.76 3.05
CA MET A 104 12.49 -6.19 2.57
C MET A 104 12.32 -7.65 2.70
N ARG A 105 13.07 -8.28 3.40
CA ARG A 105 12.93 -9.68 3.60
C ARG A 105 12.18 -10.01 4.85
#